data_51c709cc9b52e1c0664a8428780d337f
#
_entry.id   51c709cc9b52e1c0664a8428780d337f
#
_cell.length_a   1.000
_cell.length_b   1.000
_cell.length_c   1.000
_cell.angle_alpha   90.00
_cell.angle_beta   90.00
_cell.angle_gamma   90.00
#
_symmetry.space_group_name_H-M   'P 1'
#
loop_
_entity.id
_entity.type
_entity.pdbx_description
1 polymer ?
#
loop_
_entity_poly.entity_id
_entity_poly.type
_entity_poly.pdbx_seq_one_letter_code
_entity_poly.pdbx_strand_id
1 'polypeptide(L)'
;MTGAEVRAARELLRVSLVTLRDVFGITGSFIFTRAGDLAARDLPAMFDDTALGEASGRLMRLHETFAAAGDQLDVAVLRFRDHKLYVKSLPAGALCIISGGAVNMPALRMAANLVGRRITPALEALANAPSLPDEPEAPPVPAPAARPATLAPPGMRIFRGRPLE
;
A
#
# COMPACT_ATOMS: atom_id res chain seq x y z
N MET A 1 -6.44 10.72 -20.66
CA MET A 1 -7.33 9.93 -19.79
C MET A 1 -8.12 10.87 -18.90
N THR A 2 -9.41 10.72 -18.81
CA THR A 2 -10.26 11.55 -17.93
C THR A 2 -10.18 11.07 -16.46
N GLY A 3 -10.49 11.94 -15.50
CA GLY A 3 -10.51 11.53 -14.09
C GLY A 3 -11.48 10.38 -13.78
N ALA A 4 -12.53 10.23 -14.59
CA ALA A 4 -13.47 9.12 -14.49
C ALA A 4 -12.84 7.79 -14.94
N GLU A 5 -12.05 7.79 -16.01
CA GLU A 5 -11.33 6.62 -16.50
C GLU A 5 -10.24 6.17 -15.52
N VAL A 6 -9.53 7.11 -14.89
CA VAL A 6 -8.53 6.81 -13.84
C VAL A 6 -9.20 6.12 -12.66
N ARG A 7 -10.37 6.63 -12.21
CA ARG A 7 -11.13 6.01 -11.12
C ARG A 7 -11.63 4.62 -11.48
N ALA A 8 -12.16 4.44 -12.69
CA ALA A 8 -12.62 3.15 -13.18
C ALA A 8 -11.47 2.13 -13.26
N ALA A 9 -10.31 2.54 -13.76
CA ALA A 9 -9.12 1.69 -13.79
C ALA A 9 -8.68 1.27 -12.39
N ARG A 10 -8.58 2.20 -11.44
CA ARG A 10 -8.22 1.90 -10.04
C ARG A 10 -9.24 0.96 -9.37
N GLU A 11 -10.54 1.16 -9.63
CA GLU A 11 -11.58 0.28 -9.08
C GLU A 11 -11.48 -1.14 -9.67
N LEU A 12 -11.21 -1.27 -10.97
CA LEU A 12 -10.96 -2.57 -11.60
C LEU A 12 -9.78 -3.28 -10.95
N LEU A 13 -8.68 -2.57 -10.69
CA LEU A 13 -7.52 -3.13 -9.99
C LEU A 13 -7.92 -3.61 -8.60
N ARG A 14 -8.62 -2.79 -7.83
CA ARG A 14 -9.04 -3.12 -6.46
C ARG A 14 -9.95 -4.34 -6.42
N VAL A 15 -10.98 -4.38 -7.25
CA VAL A 15 -11.92 -5.52 -7.33
C VAL A 15 -11.17 -6.80 -7.74
N SER A 16 -10.21 -6.69 -8.65
CA SER A 16 -9.41 -7.84 -9.08
C SER A 16 -8.51 -8.39 -7.96
N LEU A 17 -7.99 -7.52 -7.08
CA LEU A 17 -7.23 -7.96 -5.91
C LEU A 17 -8.09 -8.72 -4.90
N VAL A 18 -9.32 -8.26 -4.69
CA VAL A 18 -10.26 -8.92 -3.76
C VAL A 18 -10.51 -10.38 -4.16
N THR A 19 -10.56 -10.69 -5.45
CA THR A 19 -10.76 -12.07 -5.93
C THR A 19 -9.59 -13.01 -5.58
N LEU A 20 -8.40 -12.48 -5.28
CA LEU A 20 -7.27 -13.30 -4.85
C LEU A 20 -7.46 -13.87 -3.44
N ARG A 21 -8.29 -13.26 -2.61
CA ARG A 21 -8.61 -13.78 -1.27
C ARG A 21 -9.36 -15.12 -1.29
N ASP A 22 -9.99 -15.46 -2.40
CA ASP A 22 -10.66 -16.75 -2.57
C ASP A 22 -9.66 -17.93 -2.60
N VAL A 23 -8.38 -17.64 -2.84
CA VAL A 23 -7.32 -18.65 -2.77
C VAL A 23 -6.87 -18.80 -1.32
N PHE A 24 -7.06 -20.01 -0.78
CA PHE A 24 -6.69 -20.32 0.60
C PHE A 24 -5.22 -20.03 0.88
N GLY A 25 -4.98 -19.33 1.97
CA GLY A 25 -3.63 -18.97 2.43
C GLY A 25 -3.11 -17.62 1.91
N ILE A 26 -3.86 -16.89 1.06
CA ILE A 26 -3.53 -15.53 0.71
C ILE A 26 -3.97 -14.60 1.84
N THR A 27 -3.01 -13.78 2.33
CA THR A 27 -3.23 -12.77 3.37
C THR A 27 -3.70 -11.46 2.77
N GLY A 28 -3.21 -11.13 1.58
CA GLY A 28 -3.58 -9.92 0.86
C GLY A 28 -2.69 -9.68 -0.35
N SER A 29 -2.96 -8.60 -1.08
CA SER A 29 -2.25 -8.28 -2.31
C SER A 29 -2.21 -6.79 -2.58
N PHE A 30 -1.27 -6.37 -3.41
CA PHE A 30 -1.14 -4.99 -3.87
C PHE A 30 -0.49 -4.93 -5.25
N ILE A 31 -0.70 -3.81 -5.93
CA ILE A 31 -0.16 -3.53 -7.26
C ILE A 31 0.59 -2.22 -7.21
N PHE A 32 1.75 -2.16 -7.81
CA PHE A 32 2.47 -0.92 -8.03
C PHE A 32 2.84 -0.73 -9.49
N THR A 33 2.98 0.53 -9.90
CA THR A 33 3.39 0.92 -11.24
C THR A 33 4.89 0.73 -11.42
N ARG A 34 5.38 0.85 -12.65
CA ARG A 34 6.82 0.82 -12.93
C ARG A 34 7.57 1.99 -12.26
N ALA A 35 6.90 3.10 -11.99
CA ALA A 35 7.47 4.22 -11.23
C ALA A 35 7.61 3.91 -9.73
N GLY A 36 7.01 2.83 -9.24
CA GLY A 36 7.01 2.45 -7.82
C GLY A 36 5.80 2.96 -7.04
N ASP A 37 4.87 3.64 -7.70
CA ASP A 37 3.66 4.16 -7.06
C ASP A 37 2.64 3.06 -6.80
N LEU A 38 1.99 3.12 -5.64
CA LEU A 38 0.95 2.18 -5.26
C LEU A 38 -0.33 2.44 -6.09
N ALA A 39 -0.65 1.53 -7.00
CA ALA A 39 -1.83 1.64 -7.86
C ALA A 39 -3.12 1.13 -7.20
N ALA A 40 -3.03 0.04 -6.47
CA ALA A 40 -4.14 -0.54 -5.70
C ALA A 40 -3.61 -1.46 -4.59
N ARG A 41 -4.40 -1.63 -3.53
CA ARG A 41 -4.08 -2.56 -2.45
C ARG A 41 -5.34 -3.23 -1.90
N ASP A 42 -5.17 -4.46 -1.42
CA ASP A 42 -6.13 -5.22 -0.63
C ASP A 42 -5.36 -5.95 0.48
N LEU A 43 -4.97 -5.22 1.51
CA LEU A 43 -4.13 -5.65 2.62
C LEU A 43 -4.77 -5.31 3.95
N PRO A 44 -4.51 -6.11 5.01
CA PRO A 44 -4.85 -5.71 6.37
C PRO A 44 -4.23 -4.35 6.76
N ALA A 45 -4.90 -3.63 7.66
CA ALA A 45 -4.50 -2.28 8.08
C ALA A 45 -3.10 -2.20 8.73
N MET A 46 -2.52 -3.35 9.14
CA MET A 46 -1.17 -3.41 9.68
C MET A 46 -0.06 -3.09 8.65
N PHE A 47 -0.38 -3.10 7.36
CA PHE A 47 0.54 -2.72 6.29
C PHE A 47 0.30 -1.26 5.94
N ASP A 48 1.24 -0.40 6.29
CA ASP A 48 1.16 1.02 6.00
C ASP A 48 1.64 1.35 4.57
N ASP A 49 1.15 2.44 3.99
CA ASP A 49 1.45 2.83 2.61
C ASP A 49 2.91 3.22 2.41
N THR A 50 3.56 3.76 3.45
CA THR A 50 4.98 4.12 3.39
C THR A 50 5.85 2.88 3.26
N ALA A 51 5.60 1.85 4.07
CA ALA A 51 6.31 0.58 4.00
C ALA A 51 6.09 -0.12 2.64
N LEU A 52 4.87 -0.05 2.10
CA LEU A 52 4.56 -0.60 0.77
C LEU A 52 5.29 0.16 -0.34
N GLY A 53 5.37 1.49 -0.26
CA GLY A 53 6.12 2.33 -1.21
C GLY A 53 7.61 2.01 -1.20
N GLU A 54 8.22 1.85 -0.01
CA GLU A 54 9.62 1.44 0.10
C GLU A 54 9.87 0.05 -0.48
N ALA A 55 8.99 -0.91 -0.19
CA ALA A 55 9.08 -2.26 -0.73
C ALA A 55 8.95 -2.25 -2.26
N SER A 56 8.02 -1.48 -2.81
CA SER A 56 7.84 -1.30 -4.25
C SER A 56 9.10 -0.75 -4.91
N GLY A 57 9.71 0.30 -4.34
CA GLY A 57 10.95 0.88 -4.85
C GLY A 57 12.12 -0.10 -4.84
N ARG A 58 12.23 -0.96 -3.82
CA ARG A 58 13.26 -2.01 -3.75
C ARG A 58 13.03 -3.12 -4.79
N LEU A 59 11.79 -3.54 -4.98
CA LEU A 59 11.42 -4.53 -5.99
C LEU A 59 11.65 -4.03 -7.41
N MET A 60 11.36 -2.74 -7.68
CA MET A 60 11.66 -2.13 -8.97
C MET A 60 13.15 -2.08 -9.26
N ARG A 61 13.98 -1.70 -8.27
CA ARG A 61 15.45 -1.75 -8.44
C ARG A 61 15.97 -3.16 -8.70
N LEU A 62 15.39 -4.16 -8.05
CA LEU A 62 15.72 -5.56 -8.32
C LEU A 62 15.40 -5.93 -9.77
N HIS A 63 14.20 -5.55 -10.24
CA HIS A 63 13.79 -5.78 -11.64
C HIS A 63 14.73 -5.09 -12.63
N GLU A 64 15.10 -3.84 -12.40
CA GLU A 64 16.06 -3.09 -13.23
C GLU A 64 17.44 -3.75 -13.26
N THR A 65 17.90 -4.29 -12.12
CA THR A 65 19.19 -5.00 -12.04
C THR A 65 19.20 -6.24 -12.93
N PHE A 66 18.12 -7.03 -12.92
CA PHE A 66 18.01 -8.19 -13.82
C PHE A 66 17.93 -7.77 -15.29
N ALA A 67 17.12 -6.74 -15.59
CA ALA A 67 16.99 -6.21 -16.94
C ALA A 67 18.35 -5.69 -17.49
N ALA A 68 19.15 -5.03 -16.67
CA ALA A 68 20.48 -4.57 -17.03
C ALA A 68 21.45 -5.72 -17.31
N ALA A 69 21.26 -6.89 -16.68
CA ALA A 69 22.02 -8.11 -16.94
C ALA A 69 21.53 -8.87 -18.19
N GLY A 70 20.47 -8.38 -18.85
CA GLY A 70 19.86 -9.04 -20.02
C GLY A 70 18.84 -10.12 -19.65
N ASP A 71 18.50 -10.25 -18.39
CA ASP A 71 17.53 -11.21 -17.88
C ASP A 71 16.16 -10.56 -17.63
N GLN A 72 15.09 -11.34 -17.78
CA GLN A 72 13.74 -10.91 -17.47
C GLN A 72 13.26 -11.58 -16.19
N LEU A 73 12.92 -10.78 -15.20
CA LEU A 73 12.33 -11.25 -13.94
C LEU A 73 10.80 -11.32 -14.09
N ASP A 74 10.27 -12.46 -14.50
CA ASP A 74 8.82 -12.66 -14.61
C ASP A 74 8.14 -12.83 -13.26
N VAL A 75 8.77 -13.65 -12.39
CA VAL A 75 8.25 -14.02 -11.09
C VAL A 75 9.37 -14.09 -10.07
N ALA A 76 9.16 -13.50 -8.91
CA ALA A 76 10.00 -13.68 -7.74
C ALA A 76 9.17 -14.22 -6.57
N VAL A 77 9.76 -15.09 -5.75
CA VAL A 77 9.15 -15.55 -4.51
C VAL A 77 10.14 -15.31 -3.37
N LEU A 78 9.78 -14.39 -2.49
CA LEU A 78 10.55 -14.07 -1.30
C LEU A 78 9.91 -14.74 -0.09
N ARG A 79 10.73 -15.36 0.75
CA ARG A 79 10.27 -16.01 1.99
C ARG A 79 10.78 -15.22 3.18
N PHE A 80 9.88 -14.88 4.08
CA PHE A 80 10.22 -14.17 5.31
C PHE A 80 9.37 -14.69 6.47
N ARG A 81 10.03 -15.23 7.48
CA ARG A 81 9.35 -15.89 8.62
C ARG A 81 8.32 -16.92 8.12
N ASP A 82 7.06 -16.74 8.51
CA ASP A 82 5.94 -17.64 8.17
C ASP A 82 5.16 -17.19 6.92
N HIS A 83 5.67 -16.19 6.19
CA HIS A 83 5.00 -15.62 5.02
C HIS A 83 5.84 -15.79 3.76
N LYS A 84 5.16 -15.70 2.63
CA LYS A 84 5.75 -15.62 1.29
C LYS A 84 5.22 -14.39 0.58
N LEU A 85 6.11 -13.65 -0.08
CA LEU A 85 5.74 -12.59 -1.00
C LEU A 85 5.98 -13.13 -2.42
N TYR A 86 4.91 -13.31 -3.15
CA TYR A 86 4.93 -13.66 -4.56
C TYR A 86 4.81 -12.38 -5.37
N VAL A 87 5.79 -12.11 -6.23
CA VAL A 87 5.84 -10.93 -7.09
C VAL A 87 5.77 -11.40 -8.53
N LYS A 88 4.77 -10.91 -9.26
CA LYS A 88 4.63 -11.14 -10.69
C LYS A 88 4.84 -9.85 -11.45
N SER A 89 5.85 -9.82 -12.31
CA SER A 89 6.11 -8.68 -13.20
C SER A 89 4.99 -8.55 -14.24
N LEU A 90 4.62 -7.31 -14.52
CA LEU A 90 3.66 -6.91 -15.55
C LEU A 90 4.30 -5.82 -16.41
N PRO A 91 3.83 -5.59 -17.66
CA PRO A 91 4.40 -4.59 -18.55
C PRO A 91 4.49 -3.18 -17.93
N ALA A 92 3.51 -2.79 -17.15
CA ALA A 92 3.42 -1.46 -16.53
C ALA A 92 3.67 -1.42 -15.02
N GLY A 93 4.16 -2.51 -14.41
CA GLY A 93 4.39 -2.58 -12.97
C GLY A 93 4.52 -4.00 -12.44
N ALA A 94 3.99 -4.27 -11.25
CA ALA A 94 3.98 -5.62 -10.69
C ALA A 94 2.79 -5.87 -9.77
N LEU A 95 2.35 -7.13 -9.75
CA LEU A 95 1.38 -7.68 -8.81
C LEU A 95 2.12 -8.39 -7.68
N CYS A 96 1.88 -7.98 -6.45
CA CYS A 96 2.44 -8.56 -5.24
C CYS A 96 1.35 -9.26 -4.44
N ILE A 97 1.62 -10.49 -4.00
CA ILE A 97 0.68 -11.30 -3.20
C ILE A 97 1.41 -11.78 -1.95
N ILE A 98 0.86 -11.44 -0.79
CA ILE A 98 1.35 -11.92 0.51
C ILE A 98 0.52 -13.14 0.90
N SER A 99 1.19 -14.21 1.25
CA SER A 99 0.55 -15.46 1.64
C SER A 99 1.22 -16.08 2.87
N GLY A 100 0.47 -16.90 3.58
CA GLY A 100 1.02 -17.74 4.64
C GLY A 100 1.89 -18.89 4.11
N GLY A 101 2.61 -19.54 5.01
CA GLY A 101 3.52 -20.64 4.66
C GLY A 101 2.85 -21.84 3.97
N ALA A 102 1.60 -22.10 4.31
CA ALA A 102 0.81 -23.25 3.83
C ALA A 102 0.01 -23.02 2.53
N VAL A 103 0.25 -21.89 1.85
CA VAL A 103 -0.45 -21.57 0.60
C VAL A 103 -0.17 -22.62 -0.49
N ASN A 104 -1.20 -22.99 -1.23
CA ASN A 104 -1.05 -23.81 -2.44
C ASN A 104 -0.43 -22.97 -3.56
N MET A 105 0.87 -23.15 -3.79
CA MET A 105 1.63 -22.36 -4.79
C MET A 105 1.12 -22.55 -6.23
N PRO A 106 0.75 -23.73 -6.72
CA PRO A 106 0.09 -23.90 -8.02
C PRO A 106 -1.19 -23.07 -8.16
N ALA A 107 -2.08 -23.12 -7.17
CA ALA A 107 -3.32 -22.33 -7.17
C ALA A 107 -3.03 -20.82 -7.14
N LEU A 108 -2.08 -20.39 -6.32
CA LEU A 108 -1.65 -18.99 -6.26
C LEU A 108 -1.11 -18.51 -7.63
N ARG A 109 -0.24 -19.30 -8.28
CA ARG A 109 0.30 -18.97 -9.60
C ARG A 109 -0.79 -18.85 -10.66
N MET A 110 -1.76 -19.77 -10.66
CA MET A 110 -2.89 -19.72 -11.59
C MET A 110 -3.72 -18.46 -11.36
N ALA A 111 -4.08 -18.14 -10.13
CA ALA A 111 -4.82 -16.94 -9.78
C ALA A 111 -4.06 -15.66 -10.14
N ALA A 112 -2.76 -15.61 -9.83
CA ALA A 112 -1.89 -14.48 -10.19
C ALA A 112 -1.80 -14.27 -11.70
N ASN A 113 -1.75 -15.33 -12.49
CA ASN A 113 -1.75 -15.25 -13.95
C ASN A 113 -3.08 -14.73 -14.49
N LEU A 114 -4.20 -15.22 -13.96
CA LEU A 114 -5.54 -14.78 -14.38
C LEU A 114 -5.76 -13.31 -14.03
N VAL A 115 -5.49 -12.92 -12.79
CA VAL A 115 -5.60 -11.54 -12.33
C VAL A 115 -4.63 -10.65 -13.10
N GLY A 116 -3.37 -11.06 -13.28
CA GLY A 116 -2.37 -10.31 -14.03
C GLY A 116 -2.84 -9.94 -15.43
N ARG A 117 -3.39 -10.91 -16.19
CA ARG A 117 -3.94 -10.63 -17.53
C ARG A 117 -5.12 -9.64 -17.48
N ARG A 118 -5.97 -9.75 -16.48
CA ARG A 118 -7.15 -8.88 -16.32
C ARG A 118 -6.76 -7.44 -16.00
N ILE A 119 -5.75 -7.23 -15.16
CA ILE A 119 -5.37 -5.91 -14.68
C ILE A 119 -4.37 -5.19 -15.59
N THR A 120 -3.65 -5.91 -16.44
CA THR A 120 -2.63 -5.32 -17.34
C THR A 120 -3.12 -4.10 -18.12
N PRO A 121 -4.27 -4.15 -18.84
CA PRO A 121 -4.73 -2.99 -19.60
C PRO A 121 -5.04 -1.77 -18.74
N ALA A 122 -5.62 -1.98 -17.54
CA ALA A 122 -5.93 -0.90 -16.61
C ALA A 122 -4.65 -0.29 -16.00
N LEU A 123 -3.66 -1.13 -15.71
CA LEU A 123 -2.38 -0.68 -15.17
C LEU A 123 -1.57 0.10 -16.22
N GLU A 124 -1.57 -0.34 -17.46
CA GLU A 124 -0.96 0.38 -18.58
C GLU A 124 -1.63 1.74 -18.82
N ALA A 125 -2.96 1.78 -18.76
CA ALA A 125 -3.71 3.02 -18.87
C ALA A 125 -3.35 4.01 -17.75
N LEU A 126 -3.18 3.55 -16.51
CA LEU A 126 -2.74 4.37 -15.39
C LEU A 126 -1.29 4.84 -15.53
N ALA A 127 -0.38 3.97 -15.98
CA ALA A 127 1.02 4.30 -16.18
C ALA A 127 1.23 5.34 -17.30
N ASN A 128 0.36 5.35 -18.31
CA ASN A 128 0.40 6.30 -19.43
C ASN A 128 -0.46 7.55 -19.18
N ALA A 129 -1.21 7.61 -18.08
CA ALA A 129 -1.96 8.81 -17.72
C ALA A 129 -0.96 9.92 -17.36
N PRO A 130 -1.10 11.14 -17.92
CA PRO A 130 -0.33 12.25 -17.42
C PRO A 130 -0.62 12.38 -15.91
N SER A 131 0.43 12.49 -15.10
CA SER A 131 0.28 12.75 -13.68
C SER A 131 -0.63 13.97 -13.52
N LEU A 132 -1.84 13.74 -13.03
CA LEU A 132 -2.66 14.88 -12.62
C LEU A 132 -1.84 15.59 -11.54
N PRO A 133 -1.64 16.91 -11.64
CA PRO A 133 -1.02 17.64 -10.55
C PRO A 133 -1.78 17.24 -9.29
N ASP A 134 -1.04 16.92 -8.24
CA ASP A 134 -1.57 16.62 -6.92
C ASP A 134 -2.77 17.53 -6.67
N GLU A 135 -3.96 16.92 -6.54
CA GLU A 135 -5.13 17.68 -6.11
C GLU A 135 -4.70 18.34 -4.80
N PRO A 136 -4.67 19.68 -4.72
CA PRO A 136 -4.11 20.34 -3.56
C PRO A 136 -4.75 19.72 -2.31
N GLU A 137 -3.91 19.13 -1.50
CA GLU A 137 -4.29 18.62 -0.19
C GLU A 137 -5.19 19.66 0.46
N ALA A 138 -6.46 19.28 0.70
CA ALA A 138 -7.45 20.20 1.24
C ALA A 138 -6.79 20.91 2.43
N PRO A 139 -6.84 22.24 2.52
CA PRO A 139 -6.13 22.98 3.54
C PRO A 139 -6.44 22.34 4.90
N PRO A 140 -5.44 22.14 5.76
CA PRO A 140 -5.67 21.48 7.04
C PRO A 140 -6.83 22.19 7.74
N VAL A 141 -7.88 21.44 8.06
CA VAL A 141 -8.99 21.95 8.83
C VAL A 141 -8.40 22.61 10.06
N PRO A 142 -8.58 23.92 10.29
CA PRO A 142 -8.00 24.59 11.43
C PRO A 142 -8.43 23.83 12.67
N ALA A 143 -7.44 23.36 13.45
CA ALA A 143 -7.69 22.71 14.72
C ALA A 143 -8.62 23.62 15.53
N PRO A 144 -9.67 23.10 16.19
CA PRO A 144 -10.57 23.93 16.98
C PRO A 144 -9.72 24.71 17.96
N ALA A 145 -9.82 26.04 17.89
CA ALA A 145 -9.07 26.96 18.70
C ALA A 145 -9.11 26.49 20.16
N ALA A 146 -7.93 26.26 20.72
CA ALA A 146 -7.80 25.95 22.13
C ALA A 146 -8.57 27.03 22.91
N ARG A 147 -9.58 26.60 23.67
CA ARG A 147 -10.32 27.48 24.59
C ARG A 147 -9.28 28.13 25.50
N PRO A 148 -9.33 29.45 25.70
CA PRO A 148 -8.41 30.08 26.63
C PRO A 148 -8.59 29.44 28.00
N ALA A 149 -7.46 28.99 28.56
CA ALA A 149 -7.43 28.49 29.91
C ALA A 149 -8.03 29.54 30.83
N THR A 150 -9.11 29.21 31.46
CA THR A 150 -9.73 30.03 32.50
C THR A 150 -8.71 30.20 33.60
N LEU A 151 -8.25 31.43 33.82
CA LEU A 151 -7.41 31.85 34.93
C LEU A 151 -8.05 31.33 36.22
N ALA A 152 -7.34 30.47 36.91
CA ALA A 152 -7.67 30.11 38.29
C ALA A 152 -7.61 31.37 39.18
N PRO A 153 -8.57 31.57 40.08
CA PRO A 153 -8.56 32.73 40.97
C PRO A 153 -7.38 32.64 41.94
N PRO A 154 -6.71 33.75 42.23
CA PRO A 154 -5.64 33.77 43.23
C PRO A 154 -6.27 33.73 44.63
N GLY A 155 -5.91 32.75 45.42
CA GLY A 155 -6.25 32.78 46.83
C GLY A 155 -6.55 31.42 47.44
N MET A 156 -5.55 30.59 47.60
CA MET A 156 -5.60 29.59 48.68
C MET A 156 -4.32 29.67 49.47
N ARG A 157 -4.43 30.31 50.66
CA ARG A 157 -3.36 30.41 51.64
C ARG A 157 -3.04 29.01 52.16
N ILE A 158 -1.79 28.63 52.03
CA ILE A 158 -1.24 27.44 52.66
C ILE A 158 -1.12 27.73 54.16
N PHE A 159 -1.94 27.06 54.98
CA PHE A 159 -1.78 27.03 56.42
C PHE A 159 -0.60 26.13 56.75
N ARG A 160 0.47 26.72 57.24
CA ARG A 160 1.54 26.01 57.92
C ARG A 160 1.03 25.53 59.28
N GLY A 161 0.75 24.23 59.39
CA GLY A 161 0.60 23.55 60.69
C GLY A 161 1.99 23.29 61.29
N ARG A 162 2.26 23.90 62.44
CA ARG A 162 3.39 23.59 63.29
C ARG A 162 3.21 22.22 63.94
N PRO A 163 4.27 21.43 64.13
CA PRO A 163 4.21 20.28 65.04
C PRO A 163 4.33 20.78 66.49
N LEU A 164 3.50 20.24 67.37
CA LEU A 164 3.64 20.30 68.81
C LEU A 164 4.03 18.90 69.28
N GLU A 165 5.05 18.88 70.08
CA GLU A 165 5.67 17.94 70.98
C GLU A 165 5.04 16.54 71.11
#